data_59e2b343347125dff1eda95d3e1dc4a0
#
_entry.id   59e2b343347125dff1eda95d3e1dc4a0
#
_cell.length_a   1.000
_cell.length_b   1.000
_cell.length_c   1.000
_cell.angle_alpha   90.00
_cell.angle_beta   90.00
_cell.angle_gamma   90.00
#
_symmetry.space_group_name_H-M   'P 1'
#
loop_
_entity.id
_entity.type
_entity.pdbx_description
1 polymer ?
#
loop_
_entity_poly.entity_id
_entity_poly.type
_entity_poly.pdbx_seq_one_letter_code
_entity_poly.pdbx_strand_id
1 'polypeptide(L)'
;MEFLTNEKLTIVGAAGMIGSNMAQTAMMMKLTPNICLYDPFAPALEGVAEELYHCGFEGVNLTYTSDIKEALTGASYIVSSGGAARKAGMTREDLLKGNAEIAAQFGKDVRQYC
;
A
#
# COMPACT_ATOMS: atom_id res chain seq x y z
N MET A 1 -17.62 12.16 13.13
CA MET A 1 -16.34 12.55 12.55
C MET A 1 -16.40 12.37 11.05
N GLU A 2 -16.13 13.43 10.31
CA GLU A 2 -16.31 13.41 8.87
C GLU A 2 -15.03 13.07 8.15
N PHE A 3 -15.12 12.14 7.20
CA PHE A 3 -14.05 11.82 6.28
C PHE A 3 -14.30 12.51 4.95
N LEU A 4 -13.24 12.77 4.20
CA LEU A 4 -13.34 13.42 2.89
C LEU A 4 -14.16 12.57 1.91
N THR A 5 -13.99 11.26 1.94
CA THR A 5 -14.72 10.31 1.10
C THR A 5 -14.90 8.99 1.83
N ASN A 6 -15.78 8.12 1.35
CA ASN A 6 -15.95 6.76 1.85
C ASN A 6 -15.35 5.71 0.91
N GLU A 7 -14.70 6.16 -0.15
CA GLU A 7 -14.12 5.25 -1.13
C GLU A 7 -12.86 4.57 -0.60
N LYS A 8 -12.59 3.38 -1.09
CA LYS A 8 -11.45 2.59 -0.66
C LYS A 8 -10.14 3.15 -1.20
N LEU A 9 -9.20 3.38 -0.31
CA LEU A 9 -7.82 3.72 -0.60
C LEU A 9 -6.93 2.51 -0.35
N THR A 10 -6.20 2.07 -1.36
CA THR A 10 -5.23 0.99 -1.22
C THR A 10 -3.82 1.56 -1.31
N ILE A 11 -2.99 1.21 -0.34
CA ILE A 11 -1.59 1.63 -0.29
C ILE A 11 -0.72 0.43 -0.60
N VAL A 12 -0.01 0.49 -1.73
CA VAL A 12 0.87 -0.57 -2.23
C VAL A 12 2.30 -0.28 -1.79
N GLY A 13 2.96 -1.28 -1.24
CA GLY A 13 4.27 -1.10 -0.63
C GLY A 13 4.17 -0.62 0.82
N ALA A 14 3.10 -0.96 1.50
CA ALA A 14 2.77 -0.43 2.82
C ALA A 14 3.72 -0.87 3.93
N ALA A 15 4.48 -1.95 3.73
CA ALA A 15 5.48 -2.39 4.72
C ALA A 15 6.74 -1.53 4.68
N GLY A 16 6.94 -0.73 3.64
CA GLY A 16 8.07 0.18 3.55
C GLY A 16 7.84 1.46 4.36
N MET A 17 8.92 2.22 4.55
CA MET A 17 8.88 3.45 5.33
C MET A 17 7.93 4.49 4.71
N ILE A 18 8.00 4.68 3.39
CA ILE A 18 7.17 5.66 2.69
C ILE A 18 5.70 5.23 2.73
N GLY A 19 5.41 3.96 2.41
CA GLY A 19 4.04 3.45 2.40
C GLY A 19 3.37 3.50 3.76
N SER A 20 4.08 3.12 4.82
CA SER A 20 3.54 3.18 6.18
C SER A 20 3.27 4.61 6.62
N ASN A 21 4.16 5.55 6.28
CA ASN A 21 3.95 6.96 6.59
C ASN A 21 2.77 7.56 5.82
N MET A 22 2.57 7.17 4.56
CA MET A 22 1.41 7.58 3.78
C MET A 22 0.11 7.09 4.41
N ALA A 23 0.10 5.85 4.89
CA ALA A 23 -1.06 5.29 5.58
C ALA A 23 -1.42 6.08 6.82
N GLN A 24 -0.43 6.35 7.66
CA GLN A 24 -0.62 7.14 8.87
C GLN A 24 -1.15 8.54 8.56
N THR A 25 -0.56 9.21 7.57
CA THR A 25 -0.98 10.53 7.14
C THR A 25 -2.42 10.54 6.63
N ALA A 26 -2.80 9.54 5.83
CA ALA A 26 -4.16 9.42 5.33
C ALA A 26 -5.18 9.27 6.47
N MET A 27 -4.82 8.53 7.52
CA MET A 27 -5.65 8.38 8.70
C MET A 27 -5.75 9.68 9.50
N MET A 28 -4.63 10.36 9.71
CA MET A 28 -4.60 11.64 10.43
C MET A 28 -5.41 12.72 9.72
N MET A 29 -5.36 12.75 8.40
CA MET A 29 -6.10 13.72 7.59
C MET A 29 -7.56 13.33 7.37
N LYS A 30 -7.98 12.16 7.83
CA LYS A 30 -9.34 11.65 7.66
C LYS A 30 -9.80 11.66 6.21
N LEU A 31 -8.94 11.14 5.33
CA LEU A 31 -9.24 11.09 3.90
C LEU A 31 -10.37 10.10 3.60
N THR A 32 -10.27 8.91 4.17
CA THR A 32 -11.29 7.88 4.04
C THR A 32 -11.24 6.92 5.24
N PRO A 33 -12.37 6.36 5.68
CA PRO A 33 -12.35 5.32 6.70
C PRO A 33 -11.91 3.96 6.17
N ASN A 34 -11.90 3.76 4.85
CA ASN A 34 -11.63 2.47 4.23
C ASN A 34 -10.22 2.43 3.64
N ILE A 35 -9.27 1.94 4.43
CA ILE A 35 -7.86 1.89 4.03
C ILE A 35 -7.40 0.43 4.00
N CYS A 36 -6.83 0.02 2.87
CA CYS A 36 -6.25 -1.31 2.69
C CYS A 36 -4.75 -1.18 2.47
N LEU A 37 -3.98 -1.91 3.27
CA LEU A 37 -2.53 -1.98 3.13
C LEU A 37 -2.15 -3.23 2.35
N TYR A 38 -1.29 -3.08 1.36
CA TYR A 38 -0.78 -4.19 0.59
C TYR A 38 0.74 -4.19 0.58
N ASP A 39 1.32 -5.34 0.82
CA ASP A 39 2.74 -5.59 0.60
C ASP A 39 2.94 -7.10 0.43
N PRO A 40 3.81 -7.53 -0.49
CA PRO A 40 4.08 -8.96 -0.66
C PRO A 40 4.80 -9.57 0.54
N PHE A 41 5.42 -8.76 1.39
CA PHE A 41 6.14 -9.24 2.58
C PHE A 41 5.22 -9.20 3.80
N ALA A 42 4.48 -10.29 4.01
CA ALA A 42 3.44 -10.38 5.01
C ALA A 42 3.88 -10.10 6.46
N PRO A 43 5.02 -10.61 6.96
CA PRO A 43 5.43 -10.34 8.34
C PRO A 43 5.62 -8.87 8.67
N ALA A 44 6.27 -8.11 7.78
CA ALA A 44 6.48 -6.68 7.97
C ALA A 44 5.16 -5.92 7.85
N LEU A 45 4.29 -6.34 6.94
CA LEU A 45 2.97 -5.73 6.75
C LEU A 45 2.11 -5.86 8.01
N GLU A 46 2.10 -7.02 8.62
CA GLU A 46 1.36 -7.26 9.87
C GLU A 46 1.84 -6.33 10.99
N GLY A 47 3.15 -6.15 11.11
CA GLY A 47 3.74 -5.24 12.10
C GLY A 47 3.30 -3.80 11.88
N VAL A 48 3.28 -3.32 10.64
CA VAL A 48 2.82 -1.98 10.30
C VAL A 48 1.33 -1.83 10.64
N ALA A 49 0.51 -2.81 10.30
CA ALA A 49 -0.92 -2.76 10.59
C ALA A 49 -1.17 -2.67 12.11
N GLU A 50 -0.45 -3.44 12.92
CA GLU A 50 -0.58 -3.38 14.36
C GLU A 50 -0.18 -2.03 14.94
N GLU A 51 0.92 -1.44 14.44
CA GLU A 51 1.33 -0.10 14.86
C GLU A 51 0.24 0.94 14.58
N LEU A 52 -0.39 0.86 13.42
CA LEU A 52 -1.45 1.78 13.03
C LEU A 52 -2.72 1.57 13.87
N TYR A 53 -3.04 0.34 14.23
CA TYR A 53 -4.15 0.07 15.15
C TYR A 53 -3.91 0.70 16.52
N HIS A 54 -2.66 0.67 17.00
CA HIS A 54 -2.30 1.26 18.28
C HIS A 54 -2.34 2.79 18.28
N CYS A 55 -2.35 3.44 17.13
CA CYS A 55 -2.50 4.89 17.03
C CYS A 55 -3.90 5.38 17.41
N GLY A 56 -4.88 4.48 17.50
CA GLY A 56 -6.22 4.81 18.01
C GLY A 56 -7.04 5.73 17.13
N PHE A 57 -6.87 5.69 15.81
CA PHE A 57 -7.70 6.47 14.91
C PHE A 57 -9.12 5.93 14.86
N GLU A 58 -10.06 6.72 15.35
CA GLU A 58 -11.47 6.32 15.42
C GLU A 58 -12.13 6.28 14.03
N GLY A 59 -12.99 5.29 13.84
CA GLY A 59 -13.82 5.17 12.66
C GLY A 59 -13.09 4.65 11.43
N VAL A 60 -11.79 4.33 11.53
CA VAL A 60 -11.03 3.80 10.42
C VAL A 60 -11.18 2.28 10.35
N ASN A 61 -11.57 1.79 9.17
CA ASN A 61 -11.60 0.38 8.84
C ASN A 61 -10.32 0.03 8.10
N LEU A 62 -9.30 -0.34 8.87
CA LEU A 62 -7.99 -0.68 8.33
C LEU A 62 -7.92 -2.18 8.07
N THR A 63 -7.59 -2.53 6.82
CA THR A 63 -7.34 -3.92 6.43
C THR A 63 -5.93 -4.06 5.87
N TYR A 64 -5.42 -5.27 5.83
CA TYR A 64 -4.13 -5.54 5.21
C TYR A 64 -4.14 -6.92 4.56
N THR A 65 -3.41 -7.04 3.46
CA THR A 65 -3.33 -8.29 2.70
C THR A 65 -2.06 -8.35 1.88
N SER A 66 -1.58 -9.56 1.62
CA SER A 66 -0.52 -9.83 0.65
C SER A 66 -1.06 -10.37 -0.67
N ASP A 67 -2.38 -10.38 -0.84
CA ASP A 67 -3.06 -10.75 -2.08
C ASP A 67 -3.44 -9.49 -2.86
N ILE A 68 -2.80 -9.28 -4.02
CA ILE A 68 -3.01 -8.09 -4.83
C ILE A 68 -4.46 -7.97 -5.35
N LYS A 69 -5.09 -9.09 -5.62
CA LYS A 69 -6.49 -9.10 -6.06
C LYS A 69 -7.40 -8.53 -4.96
N GLU A 70 -7.23 -9.01 -3.74
CA GLU A 70 -8.00 -8.53 -2.59
C GLU A 70 -7.73 -7.05 -2.33
N ALA A 71 -6.47 -6.64 -2.43
CA ALA A 71 -6.07 -5.27 -2.20
C ALA A 71 -6.71 -4.29 -3.19
N LEU A 72 -6.75 -4.65 -4.47
CA LEU A 72 -7.21 -3.77 -5.53
C LEU A 72 -8.71 -3.81 -5.76
N THR A 73 -9.38 -4.89 -5.39
CA THR A 73 -10.82 -5.02 -5.60
C THR A 73 -11.59 -3.93 -4.87
N GLY A 74 -12.37 -3.15 -5.60
CA GLY A 74 -13.16 -2.07 -5.04
C GLY A 74 -12.39 -0.80 -4.70
N ALA A 75 -11.09 -0.75 -4.97
CA ALA A 75 -10.30 0.45 -4.70
C ALA A 75 -10.59 1.54 -5.72
N SER A 76 -10.87 2.74 -5.23
CA SER A 76 -11.04 3.93 -6.07
C SER A 76 -9.76 4.75 -6.15
N TYR A 77 -8.93 4.66 -5.12
CA TYR A 77 -7.66 5.37 -5.05
C TYR A 77 -6.56 4.38 -4.70
N ILE A 78 -5.45 4.48 -5.41
CA ILE A 78 -4.28 3.63 -5.18
C ILE A 78 -3.06 4.52 -5.09
N VAL A 79 -2.30 4.38 -4.00
CA VAL A 79 -1.01 5.04 -3.84
C VAL A 79 0.04 3.94 -3.77
N SER A 80 1.06 4.03 -4.62
CA SER A 80 2.09 3.01 -4.70
C SER A 80 3.46 3.58 -4.39
N SER A 81 4.15 2.96 -3.45
CA SER A 81 5.56 3.16 -3.19
C SER A 81 6.36 1.89 -3.47
N GLY A 82 5.76 0.96 -4.21
CA GLY A 82 6.36 -0.33 -4.53
C GLY A 82 7.58 -0.18 -5.43
N GLY A 83 8.50 -1.12 -5.27
CA GLY A 83 9.73 -1.19 -6.03
C GLY A 83 10.79 -1.94 -5.24
N ALA A 84 11.83 -2.40 -5.95
CA ALA A 84 12.95 -3.08 -5.31
C ALA A 84 14.05 -2.08 -4.96
N ALA A 85 14.65 -2.26 -3.79
CA ALA A 85 15.84 -1.51 -3.42
C ALA A 85 17.07 -2.10 -4.12
N ARG A 86 18.06 -1.24 -4.39
CA ARG A 86 19.33 -1.67 -4.97
C ARG A 86 20.09 -2.57 -3.99
N LYS A 87 20.48 -3.75 -4.45
CA LYS A 87 21.26 -4.71 -3.68
C LYS A 87 22.73 -4.66 -4.08
N ALA A 88 23.59 -5.17 -3.21
CA ALA A 88 25.01 -5.28 -3.50
C ALA A 88 25.25 -6.09 -4.79
N GLY A 89 26.11 -5.58 -5.67
CA GLY A 89 26.42 -6.22 -6.96
C GLY A 89 25.43 -5.92 -8.07
N MET A 90 24.36 -5.20 -7.77
CA MET A 90 23.34 -4.83 -8.77
C MET A 90 23.72 -3.51 -9.44
N THR A 91 23.64 -3.46 -10.77
CA THR A 91 23.83 -2.21 -11.52
C THR A 91 22.56 -1.37 -11.50
N ARG A 92 22.68 -0.09 -11.91
CA ARG A 92 21.49 0.76 -12.09
C ARG A 92 20.57 0.22 -13.18
N GLU A 93 21.13 -0.39 -14.23
CA GLU A 93 20.34 -1.00 -15.30
C GLU A 93 19.55 -2.20 -14.78
N ASP A 94 20.15 -3.04 -13.93
CA ASP A 94 19.47 -4.17 -13.31
C ASP A 94 18.31 -3.68 -12.44
N LEU A 95 18.53 -2.63 -11.65
CA LEU A 95 17.50 -2.05 -10.80
C LEU A 95 16.37 -1.46 -11.63
N LEU A 96 16.70 -0.72 -12.69
CA LEU A 96 15.70 -0.13 -13.59
C LEU A 96 14.85 -1.21 -14.24
N LYS A 97 15.48 -2.26 -14.75
CA LYS A 97 14.78 -3.38 -15.40
C LYS A 97 13.85 -4.08 -14.42
N GLY A 98 14.32 -4.39 -13.22
CA GLY A 98 13.51 -5.02 -12.19
C GLY A 98 12.30 -4.17 -11.80
N ASN A 99 12.52 -2.88 -11.57
CA ASN A 99 11.45 -1.96 -11.22
C ASN A 99 10.47 -1.73 -12.36
N ALA A 100 10.94 -1.74 -13.61
CA ALA A 100 10.08 -1.64 -14.78
C ALA A 100 9.16 -2.88 -14.88
N GLU A 101 9.68 -4.07 -14.61
CA GLU A 101 8.89 -5.29 -14.59
C GLU A 101 7.83 -5.27 -13.48
N ILE A 102 8.19 -4.79 -12.30
CA ILE A 102 7.26 -4.62 -11.16
C ILE A 102 6.16 -3.64 -11.55
N ALA A 103 6.50 -2.50 -12.12
CA ALA A 103 5.52 -1.49 -12.53
C ALA A 103 4.60 -2.02 -13.63
N ALA A 104 5.12 -2.76 -14.61
CA ALA A 104 4.32 -3.36 -15.66
C ALA A 104 3.32 -4.38 -15.12
N GLN A 105 3.77 -5.24 -14.20
CA GLN A 105 2.87 -6.21 -13.57
C GLN A 105 1.81 -5.51 -12.73
N PHE A 106 2.19 -4.48 -12.00
CA PHE A 106 1.24 -3.69 -11.21
C PHE A 106 0.17 -3.05 -12.10
N GLY A 107 0.58 -2.49 -13.25
CA GLY A 107 -0.37 -1.94 -14.22
C GLY A 107 -1.38 -2.98 -14.72
N LYS A 108 -0.93 -4.19 -14.99
CA LYS A 108 -1.81 -5.30 -15.38
C LYS A 108 -2.77 -5.67 -14.26
N ASP A 109 -2.29 -5.70 -13.01
CA ASP A 109 -3.12 -6.03 -11.85
C ASP A 109 -4.20 -4.96 -11.63
N VAL A 110 -3.85 -3.69 -11.74
CA VAL A 110 -4.81 -2.58 -11.63
C VAL A 110 -5.88 -2.70 -12.71
N ARG A 111 -5.49 -2.98 -13.93
CA ARG A 111 -6.43 -3.14 -15.04
C ARG A 111 -7.39 -4.31 -14.82
N GLN A 112 -6.91 -5.38 -14.21
CA GLN A 112 -7.69 -6.61 -14.04
C GLN A 112 -8.61 -6.55 -12.83
N TYR A 113 -8.15 -5.98 -11.70
CA TYR A 113 -8.83 -6.11 -10.41
C TYR A 113 -9.48 -4.83 -9.90
N CYS A 114 -9.09 -3.70 -10.39
CA CYS A 114 -9.57 -2.41 -9.89
C CYS A 114 -10.89 -1.96 -10.54
#